data_8b70a852ceaf1b26f4c1dac91a40548d
#
_entry.id   8b70a852ceaf1b26f4c1dac91a40548d
#
_cell.length_a   1.000
_cell.length_b   1.000
_cell.length_c   1.000
_cell.angle_alpha   90.00
_cell.angle_beta   90.00
_cell.angle_gamma   90.00
#
_symmetry.space_group_name_H-M   'P 1'
#
loop_
_entity.id
_entity.type
_entity.pdbx_description
1 polymer ?
#
loop_
_entity_poly.entity_id
_entity_poly.type
_entity_poly.pdbx_seq_one_letter_code
_entity_poly.pdbx_strand_id
1 'polypeptide(L)'
;RDSPYTGEIGKTLIFCVSQNHASKVTQILNILAEKLLPKQYNSDFAVQVTSDITESQNMTTNFRNNSLNGQSKINPYYRTSKTRVCVTVGMMTTGYDCTDILNICMMRPVYSPSEFIQMKGRGTRKCDFSEYWITKSEIPDETDGNKKQFLLFDFFGNYEYFEKEFDYDEVLKLPSKPTVGTGPTPPPPSIE
;
A
#
# COMPACT_ATOMS: atom_id res chain seq x y z
N ARG A 1 -7.55 -9.61 6.83
CA ARG A 1 -9.00 -9.65 6.68
C ARG A 1 -9.36 -10.33 5.37
N ASP A 2 -10.38 -11.13 5.39
CA ASP A 2 -10.85 -11.84 4.22
C ASP A 2 -11.88 -11.01 3.44
N SER A 3 -12.03 -11.34 2.17
CA SER A 3 -13.08 -10.81 1.31
C SER A 3 -14.44 -11.19 1.87
N PRO A 4 -15.40 -10.26 1.97
CA PRO A 4 -16.67 -10.52 2.65
C PRO A 4 -17.54 -11.59 1.96
N TYR A 5 -17.31 -11.82 0.66
CA TYR A 5 -18.17 -12.71 -0.12
C TYR A 5 -17.49 -13.97 -0.65
N THR A 6 -16.18 -14.07 -0.58
CA THR A 6 -15.45 -15.22 -1.13
C THR A 6 -14.71 -16.02 -0.06
N GLY A 7 -14.52 -15.46 1.13
CA GLY A 7 -13.66 -16.06 2.16
C GLY A 7 -12.18 -16.09 1.79
N GLU A 8 -11.82 -15.56 0.64
CA GLU A 8 -10.42 -15.41 0.25
C GLU A 8 -9.75 -14.29 1.02
N ILE A 9 -8.42 -14.34 1.13
CA ILE A 9 -7.65 -13.22 1.66
C ILE A 9 -8.01 -11.96 0.88
N GLY A 10 -8.40 -10.91 1.58
CA GLY A 10 -8.75 -9.63 0.98
C GLY A 10 -7.58 -9.02 0.22
N LYS A 11 -7.86 -8.21 -0.78
CA LYS A 11 -6.81 -7.51 -1.52
C LYS A 11 -5.86 -6.79 -0.57
N THR A 12 -4.58 -7.00 -0.78
CA THR A 12 -3.51 -6.56 0.12
C THR A 12 -2.45 -5.79 -0.64
N LEU A 13 -2.02 -4.66 -0.07
CA LEU A 13 -0.81 -3.95 -0.51
C LEU A 13 0.28 -4.13 0.53
N ILE A 14 1.49 -4.49 0.08
CA ILE A 14 2.68 -4.60 0.92
C ILE A 14 3.73 -3.60 0.44
N PHE A 15 4.17 -2.73 1.33
CA PHE A 15 5.21 -1.74 1.06
C PHE A 15 6.54 -2.21 1.62
N CYS A 16 7.53 -2.40 0.73
CA CYS A 16 8.86 -2.91 1.02
C CYS A 16 9.92 -1.83 0.94
N VAL A 17 11.09 -2.08 1.55
CA VAL A 17 12.24 -1.16 1.57
C VAL A 17 12.90 -1.04 0.20
N SER A 18 12.99 -2.14 -0.55
CA SER A 18 13.72 -2.21 -1.82
C SER A 18 13.12 -3.23 -2.77
N GLN A 19 13.53 -3.17 -4.04
CA GLN A 19 13.16 -4.11 -5.10
C GLN A 19 13.48 -5.56 -4.70
N ASN A 20 14.69 -5.79 -4.18
CA ASN A 20 15.12 -7.11 -3.75
C ASN A 20 14.28 -7.63 -2.56
N HIS A 21 13.93 -6.74 -1.62
CA HIS A 21 13.03 -7.07 -0.52
C HIS A 21 11.64 -7.46 -1.06
N ALA A 22 11.09 -6.66 -1.97
CA ALA A 22 9.79 -6.94 -2.59
C ALA A 22 9.79 -8.29 -3.33
N SER A 23 10.85 -8.59 -4.08
CA SER A 23 11.02 -9.87 -4.77
C SER A 23 11.01 -11.05 -3.80
N LYS A 24 11.78 -10.98 -2.72
CA LYS A 24 11.84 -12.05 -1.71
C LYS A 24 10.49 -12.25 -1.00
N VAL A 25 9.82 -11.15 -0.62
CA VAL A 25 8.49 -11.22 -0.01
C VAL A 25 7.48 -11.87 -0.95
N THR A 26 7.49 -11.48 -2.23
CA THR A 26 6.62 -12.07 -3.26
C THR A 26 6.84 -13.58 -3.40
N GLN A 27 8.10 -14.01 -3.47
CA GLN A 27 8.44 -15.43 -3.56
C GLN A 27 7.96 -16.22 -2.34
N ILE A 28 8.24 -15.72 -1.13
CA ILE A 28 7.82 -16.36 0.12
C ILE A 28 6.30 -16.50 0.18
N LEU A 29 5.56 -15.45 -0.18
CA LEU A 29 4.11 -15.47 -0.18
C LEU A 29 3.54 -16.49 -1.17
N ASN A 30 4.12 -16.61 -2.36
CA ASN A 30 3.69 -17.60 -3.34
C ASN A 30 3.97 -19.03 -2.87
N ILE A 31 5.15 -19.28 -2.27
CA ILE A 31 5.48 -20.59 -1.67
C ILE A 31 4.50 -20.94 -0.54
N LEU A 32 4.18 -19.98 0.31
CA LEU A 32 3.22 -20.19 1.40
C LEU A 32 1.81 -20.44 0.86
N ALA A 33 1.38 -19.69 -0.15
CA ALA A 33 0.08 -19.88 -0.78
C ALA A 33 -0.05 -21.27 -1.42
N GLU A 34 0.98 -21.76 -2.06
CA GLU A 34 0.99 -23.12 -2.61
C GLU A 34 0.82 -24.19 -1.53
N LYS A 35 1.45 -24.01 -0.37
CA LYS A 35 1.36 -24.92 0.77
C LYS A 35 0.02 -24.86 1.51
N LEU A 36 -0.49 -23.66 1.76
CA LEU A 36 -1.67 -23.43 2.58
C LEU A 36 -2.97 -23.48 1.80
N LEU A 37 -2.92 -23.17 0.51
CA LEU A 37 -4.06 -23.06 -0.41
C LEU A 37 -3.79 -23.86 -1.69
N PRO A 38 -3.57 -25.18 -1.56
CA PRO A 38 -3.12 -26.02 -2.68
C PRO A 38 -4.13 -25.98 -3.82
N LYS A 39 -3.61 -25.94 -5.06
CA LYS A 39 -4.40 -25.89 -6.32
C LYS A 39 -5.18 -24.59 -6.57
N GLN A 40 -5.13 -23.60 -5.68
CA GLN A 40 -5.79 -22.31 -5.91
C GLN A 40 -4.91 -21.34 -6.69
N TYR A 41 -3.60 -21.34 -6.43
CA TYR A 41 -2.64 -20.41 -7.02
C TYR A 41 -1.48 -21.14 -7.68
N ASN A 42 -0.98 -20.58 -8.80
CA ASN A 42 0.18 -21.06 -9.55
C ASN A 42 1.25 -19.97 -9.54
N SER A 43 1.82 -19.66 -8.36
CA SER A 43 2.75 -18.53 -8.14
C SER A 43 2.19 -17.17 -8.54
N ASP A 44 0.87 -17.00 -8.47
CA ASP A 44 0.13 -15.80 -8.83
C ASP A 44 -0.74 -15.24 -7.68
N PHE A 45 -0.55 -15.77 -6.47
CA PHE A 45 -1.15 -15.23 -5.25
C PHE A 45 -0.64 -13.81 -4.95
N ALA A 46 0.69 -13.61 -5.04
CA ALA A 46 1.35 -12.35 -4.87
C ALA A 46 2.15 -11.98 -6.13
N VAL A 47 2.16 -10.69 -6.47
CA VAL A 47 2.98 -10.14 -7.56
C VAL A 47 3.77 -8.95 -7.07
N GLN A 48 5.00 -8.82 -7.59
CA GLN A 48 5.81 -7.63 -7.40
C GLN A 48 5.37 -6.56 -8.40
N VAL A 49 5.06 -5.37 -7.90
CA VAL A 49 4.64 -4.21 -8.70
C VAL A 49 5.57 -3.05 -8.37
N THR A 50 6.62 -2.90 -9.16
CA THR A 50 7.68 -1.92 -8.92
C THR A 50 8.09 -1.27 -10.23
N SER A 51 8.77 -0.10 -10.17
CA SER A 51 9.16 0.68 -11.34
C SER A 51 10.05 -0.08 -12.33
N ASP A 52 10.78 -1.07 -11.86
CA ASP A 52 11.71 -1.86 -12.68
C ASP A 52 10.99 -2.93 -13.51
N ILE A 53 9.71 -3.17 -13.27
CA ILE A 53 8.91 -4.12 -14.01
C ILE A 53 8.15 -3.39 -15.11
N THR A 54 8.42 -3.74 -16.36
CA THR A 54 7.89 -3.05 -17.56
C THR A 54 6.37 -2.98 -17.59
N GLU A 55 5.68 -3.99 -17.07
CA GLU A 55 4.20 -4.06 -17.08
C GLU A 55 3.54 -3.58 -15.79
N SER A 56 4.28 -2.96 -14.88
CA SER A 56 3.77 -2.57 -13.56
C SER A 56 2.51 -1.69 -13.62
N GLN A 57 2.42 -0.79 -14.58
CA GLN A 57 1.24 0.07 -14.76
C GLN A 57 0.00 -0.75 -15.18
N ASN A 58 0.18 -1.73 -16.07
CA ASN A 58 -0.89 -2.65 -16.44
C ASN A 58 -1.31 -3.53 -15.26
N MET A 59 -0.34 -3.99 -14.47
CA MET A 59 -0.61 -4.78 -13.25
C MET A 59 -1.43 -3.98 -12.25
N THR A 60 -1.09 -2.70 -12.00
CA THR A 60 -1.86 -1.84 -11.09
C THR A 60 -3.29 -1.63 -11.59
N THR A 61 -3.45 -1.39 -12.88
CA THR A 61 -4.76 -1.22 -13.51
C THR A 61 -5.60 -2.50 -13.42
N ASN A 62 -5.00 -3.64 -13.74
CA ASN A 62 -5.67 -4.94 -13.68
C ASN A 62 -6.03 -5.34 -12.25
N PHE A 63 -5.18 -5.01 -11.26
CA PHE A 63 -5.49 -5.26 -9.86
C PHE A 63 -6.68 -4.42 -9.40
N ARG A 64 -6.72 -3.14 -9.76
CA ARG A 64 -7.87 -2.26 -9.49
C ARG A 64 -9.14 -2.80 -10.14
N ASN A 65 -9.06 -3.23 -11.39
CA ASN A 65 -10.20 -3.69 -12.18
C ASN A 65 -10.61 -5.15 -11.90
N ASN A 66 -10.04 -5.78 -10.88
CA ASN A 66 -10.37 -7.17 -10.50
C ASN A 66 -10.06 -8.21 -11.59
N SER A 67 -8.99 -8.02 -12.36
CA SER A 67 -8.61 -8.88 -13.48
C SER A 67 -7.14 -9.32 -13.49
N LEU A 68 -6.35 -8.99 -12.47
CA LEU A 68 -4.93 -9.34 -12.42
C LEU A 68 -4.76 -10.88 -12.30
N ASN A 69 -4.06 -11.46 -13.28
CA ASN A 69 -3.92 -12.91 -13.49
C ASN A 69 -5.26 -13.65 -13.65
N GLY A 70 -6.27 -12.93 -14.17
CA GLY A 70 -7.63 -13.41 -14.31
C GLY A 70 -8.48 -13.19 -13.08
N GLN A 71 -9.67 -13.72 -13.10
CA GLN A 71 -10.61 -13.66 -11.97
C GLN A 71 -10.46 -14.88 -11.06
N SER A 72 -10.74 -14.70 -9.79
CA SER A 72 -10.89 -15.80 -8.85
C SER A 72 -12.05 -16.72 -9.29
N LYS A 73 -11.85 -18.01 -9.10
CA LYS A 73 -12.85 -19.05 -9.41
C LYS A 73 -13.60 -19.57 -8.17
N ILE A 74 -13.31 -19.01 -7.00
CA ILE A 74 -13.90 -19.49 -5.73
C ILE A 74 -15.39 -19.16 -5.69
N ASN A 75 -15.75 -17.94 -6.10
CA ASN A 75 -17.14 -17.57 -6.32
C ASN A 75 -17.33 -17.10 -7.77
N PRO A 76 -17.94 -17.89 -8.66
CA PRO A 76 -18.07 -17.54 -10.07
C PRO A 76 -19.00 -16.35 -10.33
N TYR A 77 -19.82 -15.98 -9.36
CA TYR A 77 -20.77 -14.86 -9.46
C TYR A 77 -20.19 -13.54 -8.92
N TYR A 78 -18.98 -13.58 -8.35
CA TYR A 78 -18.34 -12.42 -7.73
C TYR A 78 -17.01 -12.06 -8.41
N ARG A 79 -16.92 -10.81 -8.88
CA ARG A 79 -15.72 -10.31 -9.57
C ARG A 79 -14.63 -9.94 -8.57
N THR A 80 -13.55 -10.69 -8.57
CA THR A 80 -12.34 -10.33 -7.85
C THR A 80 -11.12 -10.92 -8.54
N SER A 81 -9.97 -10.23 -8.46
CA SER A 81 -8.71 -10.72 -9.02
C SER A 81 -8.30 -12.06 -8.42
N LYS A 82 -7.72 -12.94 -9.24
CA LYS A 82 -7.02 -14.13 -8.75
C LYS A 82 -5.84 -13.73 -7.86
N THR A 83 -5.01 -12.77 -8.29
CA THR A 83 -3.97 -12.20 -7.44
C THR A 83 -4.56 -11.45 -6.26
N ARG A 84 -4.10 -11.78 -5.06
CA ARG A 84 -4.57 -11.18 -3.80
C ARG A 84 -3.64 -10.13 -3.23
N VAL A 85 -2.35 -10.20 -3.56
CA VAL A 85 -1.32 -9.36 -2.96
C VAL A 85 -0.48 -8.66 -4.01
N CYS A 86 -0.38 -7.33 -3.93
CA CYS A 86 0.61 -6.55 -4.64
C CYS A 86 1.72 -6.12 -3.69
N VAL A 87 2.96 -6.47 -4.01
CA VAL A 87 4.16 -6.11 -3.25
C VAL A 87 4.90 -5.01 -3.99
N THR A 88 5.08 -3.86 -3.36
CA THR A 88 5.64 -2.66 -3.99
C THR A 88 6.70 -1.99 -3.12
N VAL A 89 7.47 -1.09 -3.70
CA VAL A 89 8.40 -0.22 -2.97
C VAL A 89 7.80 1.18 -2.82
N GLY A 90 7.49 1.84 -3.91
CA GLY A 90 6.95 3.21 -3.95
C GLY A 90 5.78 3.40 -4.91
N MET A 91 5.56 2.48 -5.84
CA MET A 91 4.37 2.50 -6.68
C MET A 91 3.11 2.27 -5.83
N MET A 92 1.96 2.73 -6.28
CA MET A 92 0.68 2.62 -5.57
C MET A 92 0.59 3.46 -4.27
N THR A 93 1.62 4.23 -3.90
CA THR A 93 1.53 5.19 -2.79
C THR A 93 0.75 6.43 -3.18
N THR A 94 0.98 6.97 -4.38
CA THR A 94 0.31 8.17 -4.90
C THR A 94 -0.54 7.84 -6.13
N GLY A 95 -1.65 8.55 -6.33
CA GLY A 95 -2.48 8.47 -7.52
C GLY A 95 -3.18 7.14 -7.80
N TYR A 96 -2.94 6.10 -7.02
CA TYR A 96 -3.55 4.79 -7.20
C TYR A 96 -4.89 4.69 -6.47
N ASP A 97 -5.95 4.42 -7.21
CA ASP A 97 -7.30 4.32 -6.66
C ASP A 97 -7.85 2.90 -6.81
N CYS A 98 -7.72 2.10 -5.75
CA CYS A 98 -8.29 0.77 -5.63
C CYS A 98 -9.07 0.72 -4.32
N THR A 99 -10.39 0.71 -4.41
CA THR A 99 -11.28 0.93 -3.28
C THR A 99 -11.42 -0.30 -2.40
N ASP A 100 -11.26 -1.48 -2.95
CA ASP A 100 -11.47 -2.78 -2.31
C ASP A 100 -10.23 -3.37 -1.60
N ILE A 101 -9.21 -2.54 -1.34
CA ILE A 101 -8.06 -2.91 -0.51
C ILE A 101 -8.53 -3.14 0.93
N LEU A 102 -8.31 -4.34 1.45
CA LEU A 102 -8.71 -4.74 2.81
C LEU A 102 -7.52 -4.85 3.77
N ASN A 103 -6.31 -4.96 3.25
CA ASN A 103 -5.12 -5.08 4.07
C ASN A 103 -3.99 -4.18 3.54
N ILE A 104 -3.35 -3.47 4.45
CA ILE A 104 -2.12 -2.71 4.20
C ILE A 104 -1.02 -3.30 5.09
N CYS A 105 0.13 -3.56 4.52
CA CYS A 105 1.27 -4.10 5.23
C CYS A 105 2.48 -3.18 5.02
N MET A 106 2.97 -2.55 6.09
CA MET A 106 4.14 -1.68 6.08
C MET A 106 5.36 -2.47 6.54
N MET A 107 6.14 -2.99 5.59
CA MET A 107 7.38 -3.73 5.82
C MET A 107 8.60 -2.83 5.59
N ARG A 108 8.46 -1.56 5.91
CA ARG A 108 9.54 -0.57 5.88
C ARG A 108 9.30 0.55 6.89
N PRO A 109 10.35 1.20 7.38
CA PRO A 109 10.19 2.45 8.11
C PRO A 109 9.67 3.54 7.17
N VAL A 110 8.84 4.43 7.70
CA VAL A 110 8.33 5.62 7.03
C VAL A 110 8.87 6.84 7.76
N TYR A 111 9.40 7.80 7.03
CA TYR A 111 10.08 8.96 7.61
C TYR A 111 9.31 10.28 7.43
N SER A 112 8.18 10.23 6.72
CA SER A 112 7.38 11.40 6.40
C SER A 112 5.92 11.17 6.77
N PRO A 113 5.27 12.12 7.50
CA PRO A 113 3.83 12.06 7.80
C PRO A 113 2.98 11.96 6.53
N SER A 114 3.35 12.70 5.50
CA SER A 114 2.66 12.69 4.21
C SER A 114 2.68 11.30 3.57
N GLU A 115 3.84 10.64 3.58
CA GLU A 115 3.98 9.29 3.05
C GLU A 115 3.18 8.28 3.85
N PHE A 116 3.22 8.37 5.18
CA PHE A 116 2.41 7.52 6.08
C PHE A 116 0.92 7.64 5.78
N ILE A 117 0.41 8.88 5.70
CA ILE A 117 -0.99 9.17 5.39
C ILE A 117 -1.38 8.62 4.01
N GLN A 118 -0.52 8.76 3.00
CA GLN A 118 -0.77 8.26 1.67
C GLN A 118 -0.85 6.73 1.63
N MET A 119 0.07 6.03 2.29
CA MET A 119 0.08 4.57 2.36
C MET A 119 -1.13 4.04 3.13
N LYS A 120 -1.39 4.56 4.33
CA LYS A 120 -2.57 4.21 5.15
C LYS A 120 -3.87 4.52 4.41
N GLY A 121 -3.90 5.65 3.70
CA GLY A 121 -5.05 6.12 2.93
C GLY A 121 -5.50 5.19 1.80
N ARG A 122 -4.65 4.25 1.36
CA ARG A 122 -5.09 3.21 0.41
C ARG A 122 -6.09 2.25 1.02
N GLY A 123 -6.01 2.01 2.33
CA GLY A 123 -6.96 1.16 3.05
C GLY A 123 -8.25 1.87 3.44
N THR A 124 -8.27 3.19 3.56
CA THR A 124 -9.43 3.94 4.07
C THR A 124 -10.51 4.22 3.00
N ARG A 125 -10.24 3.91 1.73
CA ARG A 125 -11.19 4.14 0.64
C ARG A 125 -12.50 3.40 0.86
N LYS A 126 -13.61 4.10 0.65
CA LYS A 126 -14.94 3.49 0.68
C LYS A 126 -15.11 2.53 -0.50
N CYS A 127 -15.78 1.43 -0.26
CA CYS A 127 -16.09 0.43 -1.28
C CYS A 127 -17.42 -0.21 -0.93
N ASP A 128 -18.27 -0.31 -1.92
CA ASP A 128 -19.46 -1.16 -1.86
C ASP A 128 -19.15 -2.47 -2.60
N PHE A 129 -18.94 -3.53 -1.85
CA PHE A 129 -18.66 -4.85 -2.40
C PHE A 129 -19.85 -5.48 -3.12
N SER A 130 -21.05 -4.96 -2.93
CA SER A 130 -22.23 -5.44 -3.66
C SER A 130 -22.17 -5.16 -5.16
N GLU A 131 -21.41 -4.13 -5.57
CA GLU A 131 -21.20 -3.76 -6.99
C GLU A 131 -20.40 -4.80 -7.79
N TYR A 132 -19.68 -5.70 -7.10
CA TYR A 132 -18.84 -6.72 -7.76
C TYR A 132 -19.60 -8.01 -8.10
N TRP A 133 -20.85 -8.12 -7.72
CA TRP A 133 -21.68 -9.23 -8.14
C TRP A 133 -22.06 -9.14 -9.60
N ILE A 134 -21.92 -10.25 -10.31
CA ILE A 134 -22.26 -10.34 -11.74
C ILE A 134 -23.77 -10.30 -11.90
N THR A 135 -24.48 -10.95 -10.99
CA THR A 135 -25.94 -11.04 -10.99
C THR A 135 -26.47 -10.58 -9.65
N LYS A 136 -27.36 -9.61 -9.65
CA LYS A 136 -27.94 -9.03 -8.42
C LYS A 136 -28.72 -10.03 -7.58
N SER A 137 -29.31 -11.06 -8.20
CA SER A 137 -30.02 -12.12 -7.49
C SER A 137 -29.14 -13.02 -6.63
N GLU A 138 -27.83 -12.98 -6.82
CA GLU A 138 -26.87 -13.75 -6.04
C GLU A 138 -26.31 -12.98 -4.84
N ILE A 139 -26.72 -11.73 -4.66
CA ILE A 139 -26.32 -10.93 -3.50
C ILE A 139 -27.06 -11.49 -2.28
N PRO A 140 -26.37 -11.88 -1.20
CA PRO A 140 -27.03 -12.34 0.02
C PRO A 140 -27.90 -11.25 0.65
N ASP A 141 -29.13 -11.56 0.97
CA ASP A 141 -30.16 -10.60 1.43
C ASP A 141 -29.80 -9.82 2.71
N GLU A 142 -28.88 -10.34 3.52
CA GLU A 142 -28.55 -9.75 4.83
C GLU A 142 -27.21 -8.97 4.82
N THR A 143 -26.60 -8.75 3.67
CA THR A 143 -25.24 -8.22 3.63
C THR A 143 -25.22 -6.72 3.30
N ASP A 144 -24.88 -5.90 4.31
CA ASP A 144 -24.38 -4.55 4.09
C ASP A 144 -23.05 -4.64 3.33
N GLY A 145 -23.07 -4.43 2.00
CA GLY A 145 -21.91 -4.52 1.10
C GLY A 145 -20.80 -3.53 1.41
N ASN A 146 -21.03 -2.57 2.31
CA ASN A 146 -20.09 -1.50 2.57
C ASN A 146 -18.84 -1.96 3.31
N LYS A 147 -17.69 -1.49 2.84
CA LYS A 147 -16.42 -1.66 3.53
C LYS A 147 -16.42 -0.88 4.84
N LYS A 148 -16.37 -1.57 5.97
CA LYS A 148 -16.41 -0.97 7.31
C LYS A 148 -15.02 -0.66 7.86
N GLN A 149 -14.00 -1.46 7.49
CA GLN A 149 -12.64 -1.35 8.02
C GLN A 149 -11.64 -2.03 7.10
N PHE A 150 -10.37 -1.72 7.30
CA PHE A 150 -9.23 -2.44 6.76
C PHE A 150 -8.28 -2.83 7.91
N LEU A 151 -7.35 -3.76 7.66
CA LEU A 151 -6.29 -4.10 8.60
C LEU A 151 -4.98 -3.42 8.19
N LEU A 152 -4.30 -2.87 9.18
CA LEU A 152 -2.95 -2.34 9.03
C LEU A 152 -1.97 -3.25 9.78
N PHE A 153 -1.03 -3.83 9.06
CA PHE A 153 0.10 -4.57 9.60
C PHE A 153 1.33 -3.69 9.54
N ASP A 154 1.84 -3.29 10.67
CA ASP A 154 2.98 -2.39 10.77
C ASP A 154 4.12 -3.08 11.53
N PHE A 155 5.23 -3.30 10.84
CA PHE A 155 6.40 -4.01 11.38
C PHE A 155 7.47 -3.06 11.95
N PHE A 156 7.28 -1.74 11.83
CA PHE A 156 8.28 -0.74 12.21
C PHE A 156 7.77 0.32 13.19
N GLY A 157 6.57 0.14 13.72
CA GLY A 157 5.99 1.11 14.65
C GLY A 157 5.58 2.45 14.01
N ASN A 158 5.44 2.50 12.69
CA ASN A 158 5.05 3.74 11.98
C ASN A 158 3.72 4.31 12.48
N TYR A 159 2.74 3.41 12.71
CA TYR A 159 1.42 3.80 13.20
C TYR A 159 1.52 4.41 14.61
N GLU A 160 2.28 3.79 15.48
CA GLU A 160 2.45 4.27 16.84
C GLU A 160 3.10 5.66 16.86
N TYR A 161 4.16 5.84 16.08
CA TYR A 161 4.84 7.11 15.96
C TYR A 161 3.93 8.20 15.36
N PHE A 162 3.35 7.98 14.18
CA PHE A 162 2.61 9.02 13.46
C PHE A 162 1.21 9.31 14.01
N GLU A 163 0.58 8.39 14.71
CA GLU A 163 -0.79 8.61 15.24
C GLU A 163 -0.78 8.99 16.72
N LYS A 164 0.30 8.75 17.46
CA LYS A 164 0.35 9.01 18.90
C LYS A 164 1.43 9.98 19.34
N GLU A 165 2.57 10.01 18.65
CA GLU A 165 3.74 10.78 19.08
C GLU A 165 4.03 11.98 18.19
N PHE A 166 3.70 11.91 16.91
CA PHE A 166 4.00 12.97 15.95
C PHE A 166 3.05 14.16 16.09
N ASP A 167 3.61 15.33 16.37
CA ASP A 167 2.87 16.60 16.42
C ASP A 167 2.72 17.20 15.01
N TYR A 168 1.51 17.12 14.45
CA TYR A 168 1.18 17.66 13.14
C TYR A 168 1.06 19.21 13.14
N ASP A 169 0.94 19.83 14.32
CA ASP A 169 0.79 21.27 14.50
C ASP A 169 2.15 21.94 14.78
N GLU A 170 3.21 21.16 14.95
CA GLU A 170 4.55 21.69 15.12
C GLU A 170 5.02 22.41 13.85
N VAL A 171 5.04 23.74 13.89
CA VAL A 171 5.59 24.57 12.81
C VAL A 171 7.10 24.35 12.75
N LEU A 172 7.60 23.84 11.65
CA LEU A 172 9.02 23.75 11.36
C LEU A 172 9.67 25.13 11.51
N LYS A 173 10.34 25.39 12.62
CA LYS A 173 11.19 26.54 12.78
C LYS A 173 12.39 26.36 11.85
N LEU A 174 12.39 27.08 10.74
CA LEU A 174 13.57 27.15 9.88
C LEU A 174 14.73 27.65 10.74
N PRO A 175 15.92 27.01 10.65
CA PRO A 175 17.11 27.51 11.34
C PRO A 175 17.31 28.96 10.93
N SER A 176 17.38 29.85 11.89
CA SER A 176 17.72 31.24 11.67
C SER A 176 19.06 31.28 10.91
N LYS A 177 19.11 31.99 9.78
CA LYS A 177 20.38 32.21 9.08
C LYS A 177 21.41 32.66 10.11
N PRO A 178 22.63 32.07 10.13
CA PRO A 178 23.66 32.58 11.01
C PRO A 178 23.83 34.06 10.70
N THR A 179 23.70 34.89 11.70
CA THR A 179 23.99 36.31 11.62
C THR A 179 25.48 36.39 11.24
N VAL A 180 25.78 36.86 10.05
CA VAL A 180 27.16 37.13 9.64
C VAL A 180 27.66 38.17 10.65
N GLY A 181 28.44 37.71 11.61
CA GLY A 181 29.12 38.60 12.54
C GLY A 181 29.97 39.53 11.71
N THR A 182 29.73 40.81 11.83
CA THR A 182 30.64 41.85 11.35
C THR A 182 31.97 41.63 12.07
N GLY A 183 32.84 40.84 11.44
CA GLY A 183 34.23 40.76 11.88
C GLY A 183 34.87 42.14 11.83
N PRO A 184 35.87 42.42 12.70
CA PRO A 184 36.50 43.72 12.72
C PRO A 184 37.14 44.00 11.34
N THR A 185 36.87 45.18 10.84
CA THR A 185 37.41 45.70 9.59
C THR A 185 38.93 45.60 9.62
N PRO A 186 39.63 45.03 8.65
CA PRO A 186 41.08 45.02 8.61
C PRO A 186 41.60 46.48 8.52
N PRO A 187 42.71 46.81 9.18
CA PRO A 187 43.30 48.16 9.11
C PRO A 187 43.73 48.48 7.68
N PRO A 188 43.67 49.77 7.29
CA PRO A 188 44.11 50.20 5.95
C PRO A 188 45.56 49.89 5.70
N PRO A 189 45.99 49.60 4.45
CA PRO A 189 47.38 49.31 4.11
C PRO A 189 48.24 50.54 4.36
N SER A 190 49.36 50.36 5.06
CA SER A 190 50.37 51.39 5.23
C SER A 190 51.02 51.67 3.87
N ILE A 191 51.01 52.94 3.45
CA ILE A 191 51.72 53.43 2.26
C ILE A 191 53.14 53.76 2.73
N GLU A 192 54.14 53.01 2.26
CA GLU A 192 55.55 53.42 2.20
C GLU A 192 55.87 53.92 0.78
#